data_7dd2f7bce7a54caca79f44e13411243b
#
_entry.id   7dd2f7bce7a54caca79f44e13411243b
#
_cell.length_a   1.000
_cell.length_b   1.000
_cell.length_c   1.000
_cell.angle_alpha   90.00
_cell.angle_beta   90.00
_cell.angle_gamma   90.00
#
_symmetry.space_group_name_H-M   'P 1'
#
loop_
_entity.id
_entity.type
_entity.pdbx_description
1 polymer ?
#
loop_
_entity_poly.entity_id
_entity_poly.type
_entity_poly.pdbx_seq_one_letter_code
_entity_poly.pdbx_strand_id
1 'polypeptide(L)'
;MSGIPSGSGSEVLKSGSIHAGSNTITEFKLDGSYETAPANTSDSAVPTNHIITVLNIIISNSADDADEKVNVYNGSNDIWLLNEQDVNRMETFVWNEKLVLQPTWKLKVKTVTAGNVDYSYSYIDQNWT
;
A
#
# COMPACT_ATOMS: atom_id res chain seq x y z
N MET A 1 -9.87 -2.15 27.79
CA MET A 1 -9.40 -3.22 26.92
C MET A 1 -8.52 -2.64 25.86
N SER A 2 -7.34 -3.16 25.71
CA SER A 2 -6.41 -2.65 24.73
C SER A 2 -6.39 -3.56 23.49
N GLY A 3 -6.26 -2.96 22.32
CA GLY A 3 -6.00 -3.67 21.09
C GLY A 3 -7.21 -4.25 20.35
N ILE A 4 -8.39 -4.19 20.93
CA ILE A 4 -9.60 -4.75 20.30
C ILE A 4 -10.72 -3.71 20.32
N PRO A 5 -11.34 -3.40 19.17
CA PRO A 5 -12.52 -2.55 19.16
C PRO A 5 -13.65 -3.18 19.97
N SER A 6 -14.26 -2.39 20.82
CA SER A 6 -15.25 -2.89 21.78
C SER A 6 -16.61 -2.23 21.58
N GLY A 7 -17.08 -2.12 20.37
CA GLY A 7 -18.38 -1.55 20.09
C GLY A 7 -18.42 -0.03 20.06
N SER A 8 -17.47 0.65 20.69
CA SER A 8 -17.35 2.10 20.60
C SER A 8 -16.41 2.54 19.47
N GLY A 9 -15.71 1.60 18.86
CA GLY A 9 -14.87 1.86 17.71
C GLY A 9 -15.64 1.88 16.41
N SER A 10 -14.94 2.12 15.34
CA SER A 10 -15.51 2.15 14.00
C SER A 10 -14.68 1.31 13.04
N GLU A 11 -15.35 0.79 12.03
CA GLU A 11 -14.69 0.13 10.89
C GLU A 11 -15.14 0.84 9.63
N VAL A 12 -14.19 1.24 8.81
CA VAL A 12 -14.48 1.94 7.56
C VAL A 12 -13.68 1.29 6.44
N LEU A 13 -14.38 0.97 5.36
CA LEU A 13 -13.75 0.50 4.13
C LEU A 13 -13.23 1.71 3.37
N LYS A 14 -11.95 1.69 3.04
CA LYS A 14 -11.27 2.79 2.36
C LYS A 14 -10.48 2.25 1.18
N SER A 15 -10.10 3.15 0.29
CA SER A 15 -9.24 2.82 -0.83
C SER A 15 -8.31 3.99 -1.11
N GLY A 16 -7.21 3.69 -1.80
CA GLY A 16 -6.29 4.72 -2.27
C GLY A 16 -5.62 4.26 -3.55
N SER A 17 -4.96 5.20 -4.21
CA SER A 17 -4.23 4.92 -5.44
C SER A 17 -2.99 5.79 -5.48
N ILE A 18 -1.90 5.23 -6.00
CA ILE A 18 -0.67 5.96 -6.24
C ILE A 18 -0.12 5.62 -7.60
N HIS A 19 0.58 6.59 -8.18
CA HIS A 19 1.37 6.41 -9.38
C HIS A 19 2.83 6.51 -8.97
N ALA A 20 3.56 5.41 -9.05
CA ALA A 20 4.95 5.37 -8.61
C ALA A 20 5.88 5.39 -9.80
N GLY A 21 6.77 6.37 -9.81
CA GLY A 21 7.83 6.46 -10.80
C GLY A 21 8.98 5.51 -10.49
N SER A 22 10.02 5.61 -11.28
CA SER A 22 11.15 4.69 -11.24
C SER A 22 11.97 4.83 -9.96
N ASN A 23 12.34 3.71 -9.40
CA ASN A 23 13.38 3.54 -8.40
C ASN A 23 13.22 4.42 -7.14
N THR A 24 12.01 4.87 -6.86
CA THR A 24 11.69 5.69 -5.70
C THR A 24 10.74 4.93 -4.80
N ILE A 25 11.08 4.84 -3.52
CA ILE A 25 10.17 4.24 -2.53
C ILE A 25 9.03 5.20 -2.30
N THR A 26 7.81 4.71 -2.43
CA THR A 26 6.59 5.47 -2.21
C THR A 26 5.77 4.80 -1.13
N GLU A 27 5.24 5.59 -0.20
CA GLU A 27 4.44 5.08 0.91
C GLU A 27 2.96 5.19 0.57
N PHE A 28 2.20 4.13 0.85
CA PHE A 28 0.76 4.16 0.69
C PHE A 28 0.16 5.08 1.75
N LYS A 29 -0.71 5.97 1.32
CA LYS A 29 -1.52 6.76 2.25
C LYS A 29 -2.63 5.91 2.83
N LEU A 30 -2.80 5.98 4.13
CA LEU A 30 -3.76 5.16 4.86
C LEU A 30 -4.89 6.00 5.45
N ASP A 31 -5.16 7.14 4.86
CA ASP A 31 -6.26 8.03 5.24
C ASP A 31 -7.39 8.07 4.19
N GLY A 32 -7.28 7.27 3.14
CA GLY A 32 -8.25 7.23 2.07
C GLY A 32 -8.02 8.24 0.96
N SER A 33 -6.92 8.97 1.00
CA SER A 33 -6.63 9.98 -0.02
C SER A 33 -5.90 9.40 -1.22
N TYR A 34 -5.97 10.11 -2.34
CA TYR A 34 -5.20 9.82 -3.54
C TYR A 34 -3.81 10.45 -3.41
N GLU A 35 -2.80 9.73 -3.86
CA GLU A 35 -1.43 10.22 -3.83
C GLU A 35 -0.72 9.94 -5.13
N THR A 36 0.00 10.93 -5.62
CA THR A 36 1.00 10.73 -6.68
C THR A 36 2.37 10.62 -6.03
N ALA A 37 3.22 9.77 -6.58
CA ALA A 37 4.57 9.59 -6.04
C ALA A 37 5.46 10.81 -6.23
N PRO A 38 6.44 11.03 -5.34
CA PRO A 38 6.71 10.29 -4.12
C PRO A 38 5.86 10.76 -2.94
N ALA A 39 5.42 9.83 -2.13
CA ALA A 39 4.76 10.15 -0.86
C ALA A 39 5.83 10.28 0.22
N ASN A 40 5.79 9.84 1.36
CA ASN A 40 6.67 10.01 2.52
C ASN A 40 6.14 11.10 3.44
N THR A 41 4.86 11.02 3.72
CA THR A 41 4.20 11.94 4.63
C THR A 41 3.86 11.22 5.93
N SER A 42 3.56 11.99 6.96
CA SER A 42 3.22 11.42 8.27
C SER A 42 1.91 10.66 8.27
N ASP A 43 1.02 10.91 7.31
CA ASP A 43 -0.25 10.21 7.18
C ASP A 43 -0.15 8.88 6.43
N SER A 44 1.06 8.46 6.06
CA SER A 44 1.32 7.11 5.55
C SER A 44 1.39 6.07 6.65
N ALA A 45 1.68 6.45 7.88
CA ALA A 45 1.75 5.51 9.00
C ALA A 45 0.36 5.22 9.56
N VAL A 46 0.17 3.98 10.00
CA VAL A 46 -1.06 3.62 10.71
C VAL A 46 -1.15 4.43 11.99
N PRO A 47 -2.24 5.18 12.21
CA PRO A 47 -2.39 6.00 13.40
C PRO A 47 -2.48 5.18 14.69
N THR A 48 -2.22 5.82 15.81
CA THR A 48 -2.43 5.24 17.13
C THR A 48 -3.89 4.85 17.30
N ASN A 49 -4.14 3.71 17.91
CA ASN A 49 -5.49 3.14 18.12
C ASN A 49 -6.19 2.73 16.83
N HIS A 50 -5.43 2.52 15.76
CA HIS A 50 -5.96 1.99 14.52
C HIS A 50 -5.28 0.68 14.17
N ILE A 51 -6.00 -0.17 13.47
CA ILE A 51 -5.45 -1.34 12.77
C ILE A 51 -5.98 -1.27 11.34
N ILE A 52 -5.07 -1.40 10.39
CA ILE A 52 -5.41 -1.41 8.97
C ILE A 52 -5.30 -2.85 8.48
N THR A 53 -6.35 -3.34 7.84
CA THR A 53 -6.30 -4.61 7.12
C THR A 53 -6.38 -4.33 5.63
N VAL A 54 -5.27 -4.54 4.94
CA VAL A 54 -5.20 -4.39 3.49
C VAL A 54 -5.85 -5.61 2.87
N LEU A 55 -6.83 -5.40 2.00
CA LEU A 55 -7.61 -6.46 1.38
C LEU A 55 -7.02 -6.89 0.05
N ASN A 56 -6.55 -5.94 -0.73
CA ASN A 56 -5.89 -6.22 -2.00
C ASN A 56 -5.02 -5.04 -2.42
N ILE A 57 -4.08 -5.33 -3.31
CA ILE A 57 -3.29 -4.32 -4.02
C ILE A 57 -3.33 -4.70 -5.49
N ILE A 58 -3.78 -3.79 -6.34
CA ILE A 58 -3.81 -3.96 -7.78
C ILE A 58 -2.64 -3.17 -8.35
N ILE A 59 -1.74 -3.85 -9.02
CA ILE A 59 -0.53 -3.26 -9.60
C ILE A 59 -0.65 -3.36 -11.11
N SER A 60 -0.70 -2.24 -11.78
CA SER A 60 -0.93 -2.18 -13.21
C SER A 60 0.21 -1.48 -13.92
N ASN A 61 0.83 -2.16 -14.86
CA ASN A 61 1.83 -1.56 -15.75
C ASN A 61 1.15 -1.12 -17.03
N SER A 62 0.95 0.19 -17.17
CA SER A 62 0.29 0.76 -18.34
C SER A 62 1.25 1.08 -19.48
N ALA A 63 2.54 0.81 -19.30
CA ALA A 63 3.51 1.02 -20.37
C ALA A 63 3.38 -0.06 -21.45
N ASP A 64 3.52 0.35 -22.68
CA ASP A 64 3.48 -0.59 -23.81
C ASP A 64 4.88 -0.89 -24.37
N ASP A 65 5.92 -0.31 -23.76
CA ASP A 65 7.28 -0.41 -24.24
C ASP A 65 8.26 -0.99 -23.21
N ALA A 66 7.82 -1.29 -21.99
CA ALA A 66 8.72 -1.76 -20.95
C ALA A 66 8.02 -2.70 -19.97
N ASP A 67 8.71 -3.78 -19.62
CA ASP A 67 8.36 -4.64 -18.52
C ASP A 67 8.92 -4.05 -17.23
N GLU A 68 8.17 -4.14 -16.15
CA GLU A 68 8.53 -3.54 -14.89
C GLU A 68 8.71 -4.60 -13.80
N LYS A 69 9.49 -4.26 -12.79
CA LYS A 69 9.63 -5.07 -11.58
C LYS A 69 9.22 -4.22 -10.39
N VAL A 70 8.44 -4.81 -9.50
CA VAL A 70 7.91 -4.07 -8.36
C VAL A 70 8.27 -4.76 -7.06
N ASN A 71 8.51 -3.97 -6.04
CA ASN A 71 8.73 -4.41 -4.68
C ASN A 71 7.65 -3.85 -3.79
N VAL A 72 7.18 -4.67 -2.85
CA VAL A 72 6.25 -4.24 -1.81
C VAL A 72 6.86 -4.57 -0.46
N TYR A 73 6.87 -3.59 0.43
CA TYR A 73 7.48 -3.70 1.75
C TYR A 73 6.43 -3.52 2.83
N ASN A 74 6.61 -4.23 3.93
CA ASN A 74 5.75 -4.11 5.10
C ASN A 74 6.54 -3.55 6.28
N GLY A 75 5.90 -2.64 7.00
CA GLY A 75 6.43 -2.14 8.26
C GLY A 75 7.57 -1.16 8.10
N SER A 76 8.14 -0.77 9.23
CA SER A 76 9.23 0.21 9.27
C SER A 76 10.60 -0.43 8.99
N ASN A 77 10.69 -1.74 8.96
CA ASN A 77 11.94 -2.48 8.78
C ASN A 77 12.12 -3.01 7.36
N ASP A 78 11.32 -2.53 6.43
CA ASP A 78 11.40 -2.91 5.02
C ASP A 78 11.37 -4.43 4.82
N ILE A 79 10.39 -5.07 5.45
CA ILE A 79 10.16 -6.49 5.26
C ILE A 79 9.50 -6.70 3.89
N TRP A 80 10.16 -7.44 3.03
CA TRP A 80 9.72 -7.63 1.66
C TRP A 80 8.54 -8.57 1.59
N LEU A 81 7.47 -8.11 0.96
CA LEU A 81 6.29 -8.93 0.64
C LEU A 81 6.36 -9.42 -0.80
N LEU A 82 6.74 -8.53 -1.70
CA LEU A 82 7.06 -8.87 -3.08
C LEU A 82 8.46 -8.37 -3.38
N ASN A 83 9.29 -9.24 -3.92
CA ASN A 83 10.66 -8.91 -4.25
C ASN A 83 10.86 -9.05 -5.76
N GLU A 84 10.97 -7.93 -6.45
CA GLU A 84 11.15 -7.87 -7.90
C GLU A 84 10.10 -8.71 -8.66
N GLN A 85 8.83 -8.55 -8.27
CA GLN A 85 7.73 -9.18 -8.97
C GLN A 85 7.62 -8.59 -10.37
N ASP A 86 7.65 -9.44 -11.38
CA ASP A 86 7.47 -9.01 -12.76
C ASP A 86 6.03 -8.58 -13.00
N VAL A 87 5.87 -7.40 -13.57
CA VAL A 87 4.61 -6.92 -14.11
C VAL A 87 4.90 -6.50 -15.53
N ASN A 88 4.62 -7.38 -16.46
CA ASN A 88 4.96 -7.14 -17.86
C ASN A 88 4.12 -6.01 -18.42
N ARG A 89 4.58 -5.45 -19.54
CA ARG A 89 3.90 -4.31 -20.16
C ARG A 89 2.44 -4.66 -20.45
N MET A 90 1.55 -3.72 -20.16
CA MET A 90 0.11 -3.84 -20.34
C MET A 90 -0.55 -4.93 -19.48
N GLU A 91 0.14 -5.40 -18.44
CA GLU A 91 -0.38 -6.42 -17.55
C GLU A 91 -0.70 -5.86 -16.17
N THR A 92 -1.49 -6.61 -15.44
CA THR A 92 -1.88 -6.29 -14.06
C THR A 92 -1.56 -7.47 -13.16
N PHE A 93 -0.93 -7.18 -12.03
CA PHE A 93 -0.70 -8.15 -10.96
C PHE A 93 -1.61 -7.78 -9.78
N VAL A 94 -2.29 -8.77 -9.23
CA VAL A 94 -3.17 -8.55 -8.08
C VAL A 94 -2.61 -9.29 -6.87
N TRP A 95 -2.25 -8.52 -5.83
CA TRP A 95 -1.97 -9.06 -4.52
C TRP A 95 -3.30 -9.22 -3.79
N ASN A 96 -3.66 -10.43 -3.47
CA ASN A 96 -4.98 -10.74 -2.91
C ASN A 96 -4.92 -11.36 -1.53
N GLU A 97 -3.75 -11.33 -0.90
CA GLU A 97 -3.58 -11.78 0.47
C GLU A 97 -3.89 -10.65 1.45
N LYS A 98 -4.56 -10.97 2.54
CA LYS A 98 -4.83 -9.98 3.57
C LYS A 98 -3.56 -9.66 4.35
N LEU A 99 -3.36 -8.39 4.63
CA LEU A 99 -2.20 -7.91 5.34
C LEU A 99 -2.65 -6.97 6.46
N VAL A 100 -2.29 -7.30 7.69
CA VAL A 100 -2.63 -6.48 8.85
C VAL A 100 -1.46 -5.57 9.17
N LEU A 101 -1.73 -4.27 9.25
CA LEU A 101 -0.77 -3.24 9.61
C LEU A 101 -1.13 -2.69 10.99
N GLN A 102 -0.18 -2.74 11.89
CA GLN A 102 -0.32 -2.25 13.26
C GLN A 102 0.04 -0.77 13.35
N PRO A 103 -0.28 -0.09 14.46
CA PRO A 103 0.09 1.31 14.64
C PRO A 103 1.56 1.55 14.36
N THR A 104 1.87 2.66 13.72
CA THR A 104 3.17 3.12 13.25
C THR A 104 3.73 2.41 12.02
N TRP A 105 3.13 1.30 11.61
CA TRP A 105 3.60 0.60 10.41
C TRP A 105 3.18 1.34 9.15
N LYS A 106 3.94 1.08 8.08
CA LYS A 106 3.70 1.65 6.76
C LYS A 106 3.69 0.55 5.72
N LEU A 107 3.01 0.80 4.63
CA LEU A 107 3.09 -0.06 3.44
C LEU A 107 3.78 0.76 2.35
N LYS A 108 4.85 0.21 1.81
CA LYS A 108 5.69 0.90 0.84
C LYS A 108 5.81 0.10 -0.44
N VAL A 109 5.93 0.79 -1.55
CA VAL A 109 6.17 0.17 -2.85
C VAL A 109 7.34 0.85 -3.54
N LYS A 110 7.95 0.11 -4.46
CA LYS A 110 9.01 0.64 -5.31
C LYS A 110 8.92 -0.02 -6.67
N THR A 111 8.88 0.80 -7.70
CA THR A 111 9.06 0.32 -9.07
C THR A 111 10.56 0.30 -9.34
N VAL A 112 11.11 -0.90 -9.53
CA VAL A 112 12.57 -1.08 -9.61
C VAL A 112 13.13 -0.50 -10.89
N THR A 113 12.37 -0.63 -11.97
CA THR A 113 12.75 -0.09 -13.28
C THR A 113 11.98 1.19 -13.57
N ALA A 114 12.40 1.93 -14.58
CA ALA A 114 11.70 3.15 -14.97
C ALA A 114 10.39 2.79 -15.67
N GLY A 115 9.28 3.35 -15.22
CA GLY A 115 8.03 3.05 -15.89
C GLY A 115 6.79 3.66 -15.27
N ASN A 116 5.67 3.33 -15.87
CA ASN A 116 4.35 3.82 -15.49
C ASN A 116 3.59 2.72 -14.77
N VAL A 117 3.81 2.59 -13.48
CA VAL A 117 3.13 1.61 -12.66
C VAL A 117 2.17 2.30 -11.71
N ASP A 118 0.93 1.87 -11.76
CA ASP A 118 -0.14 2.37 -10.91
C ASP A 118 -0.49 1.32 -9.87
N TYR A 119 -0.70 1.78 -8.64
CA TYR A 119 -1.06 0.93 -7.51
C TYR A 119 -2.39 1.40 -6.97
N SER A 120 -3.34 0.48 -6.85
CA SER A 120 -4.62 0.73 -6.18
C SER A 120 -4.77 -0.27 -5.05
N TYR A 121 -5.26 0.19 -3.93
CA TYR A 121 -5.37 -0.66 -2.75
C TYR A 121 -6.67 -0.38 -2.01
N SER A 122 -7.23 -1.43 -1.44
CA SER A 122 -8.44 -1.36 -0.62
C SER A 122 -8.12 -1.90 0.75
N TYR A 123 -8.67 -1.27 1.78
CA TYR A 123 -8.37 -1.66 3.15
C TYR A 123 -9.51 -1.32 4.10
N ILE A 124 -9.52 -1.99 5.24
CA ILE A 124 -10.43 -1.68 6.34
C ILE A 124 -9.62 -0.98 7.42
N ASP A 125 -10.10 0.18 7.83
CA ASP A 125 -9.53 0.95 8.92
C ASP A 125 -10.39 0.75 10.15
N GLN A 126 -9.83 0.08 11.16
CA GLN A 126 -10.48 -0.13 12.44
C GLN A 126 -9.91 0.86 13.45
N ASN A 127 -10.79 1.65 14.02
CA ASN A 127 -10.44 2.64 15.04
C ASN A 127 -11.20 2.28 16.32
N TRP A 128 -10.49 2.05 17.41
CA TRP A 128 -11.11 1.66 18.67
C TRP A 128 -11.01 2.73 19.77
N THR A 129 -10.80 3.95 19.41
CA THR A 129 -10.85 5.05 20.39
C THR A 129 -12.24 5.55 20.66
#